data_f5d602a6b0cef0fd9498d168d275e8c9
#
_entry.id   f5d602a6b0cef0fd9498d168d275e8c9
#
_cell.length_a   1.000
_cell.length_b   1.000
_cell.length_c   1.000
_cell.angle_alpha   90.00
_cell.angle_beta   90.00
_cell.angle_gamma   90.00
#
_symmetry.space_group_name_H-M   'P 1'
#
loop_
_entity.id
_entity.type
_entity.pdbx_description
1 polymer ?
#
loop_
_entity_poly.entity_id
_entity_poly.type
_entity_poly.pdbx_seq_one_letter_code
_entity_poly.pdbx_strand_id
1 'polypeptide(L)'
;DAKRVRVPKHPLLDLVAKPNSYMTQSEFFEAYQIYMELVGEAFIYASRGEQTGKPKQLYLLRPDKMKVVVDNEGEVTGYALRKSNGVEVPFEINEIVHVKDFNPLNPYRGLSAVEAAILYIDTETATSEFQNTFLRNQATPSGVLSLNSPNMTPEAFQKIKEDWKEKYAGQSNAGKTLILRAEDA
;
A
#
# COMPACT_ATOMS: atom_id res chain seq x y z
N ASP A 1 -19.02 -35.11 26.35
CA ASP A 1 -18.26 -34.85 25.12
C ASP A 1 -19.22 -34.83 23.94
N ALA A 2 -19.53 -33.64 23.44
CA ALA A 2 -20.34 -33.48 22.24
C ALA A 2 -19.52 -33.99 21.03
N LYS A 3 -19.95 -35.14 20.50
CA LYS A 3 -19.32 -35.77 19.34
C LYS A 3 -19.46 -34.82 18.12
N ARG A 4 -18.38 -34.28 17.61
CA ARG A 4 -18.39 -33.46 16.40
C ARG A 4 -18.89 -34.30 15.22
N VAL A 5 -20.07 -33.98 14.70
CA VAL A 5 -20.64 -34.63 13.53
C VAL A 5 -20.31 -33.80 12.29
N ARG A 6 -19.67 -34.42 11.29
CA ARG A 6 -19.40 -33.78 10.02
C ARG A 6 -20.71 -33.59 9.24
N VAL A 7 -21.05 -32.37 8.89
CA VAL A 7 -22.21 -32.04 8.05
C VAL A 7 -21.77 -32.01 6.58
N PRO A 8 -22.10 -33.00 5.77
CA PRO A 8 -21.57 -33.13 4.40
C PRO A 8 -22.25 -32.19 3.40
N LYS A 9 -23.45 -31.70 3.70
CA LYS A 9 -24.21 -30.76 2.85
C LYS A 9 -24.86 -29.68 3.70
N HIS A 10 -24.49 -28.44 3.41
CA HIS A 10 -25.11 -27.27 4.04
C HIS A 10 -25.06 -26.10 3.05
N PRO A 11 -26.11 -25.28 2.89
CA PRO A 11 -26.12 -24.14 1.96
C PRO A 11 -24.95 -23.16 2.14
N LEU A 12 -24.42 -23.03 3.35
CA LEU A 12 -23.24 -22.22 3.61
C LEU A 12 -21.98 -22.76 2.92
N LEU A 13 -21.83 -24.09 2.83
CA LEU A 13 -20.68 -24.71 2.15
C LEU A 13 -20.69 -24.40 0.66
N ASP A 14 -21.89 -24.46 0.04
CA ASP A 14 -22.05 -24.13 -1.38
C ASP A 14 -21.79 -22.64 -1.64
N LEU A 15 -22.26 -21.76 -0.74
CA LEU A 15 -22.04 -20.33 -0.79
C LEU A 15 -20.56 -19.98 -0.67
N VAL A 16 -19.84 -20.63 0.24
CA VAL A 16 -18.40 -20.40 0.44
C VAL A 16 -17.56 -21.00 -0.70
N ALA A 17 -17.98 -22.16 -1.24
CA ALA A 17 -17.31 -22.79 -2.39
C ALA A 17 -17.38 -21.93 -3.66
N LYS A 18 -18.47 -21.18 -3.84
CA LYS A 18 -18.65 -20.24 -4.95
C LYS A 18 -19.25 -18.93 -4.44
N PRO A 19 -18.43 -18.03 -3.88
CA PRO A 19 -18.92 -16.82 -3.21
C PRO A 19 -19.72 -15.90 -4.13
N ASN A 20 -19.29 -15.74 -5.39
CA ASN A 20 -19.95 -14.91 -6.39
C ASN A 20 -19.62 -15.39 -7.83
N SER A 21 -20.05 -14.64 -8.82
CA SER A 21 -19.93 -15.02 -10.24
C SER A 21 -18.50 -14.90 -10.82
N TYR A 22 -17.61 -14.13 -10.20
CA TYR A 22 -16.29 -13.81 -10.73
C TYR A 22 -15.12 -14.25 -9.84
N MET A 23 -15.38 -14.71 -8.60
CA MET A 23 -14.34 -15.21 -7.69
C MET A 23 -14.57 -16.65 -7.32
N THR A 24 -13.49 -17.42 -7.30
CA THR A 24 -13.44 -18.74 -6.68
C THR A 24 -13.33 -18.61 -5.16
N GLN A 25 -13.49 -19.73 -4.45
CA GLN A 25 -13.27 -19.78 -3.00
C GLN A 25 -11.87 -19.30 -2.62
N SER A 26 -10.85 -19.78 -3.32
CA SER A 26 -9.45 -19.45 -3.03
C SER A 26 -9.18 -17.96 -3.21
N GLU A 27 -9.59 -17.37 -4.33
CA GLU A 27 -9.44 -15.93 -4.62
C GLU A 27 -10.16 -15.06 -3.58
N PHE A 28 -11.35 -15.50 -3.14
CA PHE A 28 -12.11 -14.78 -2.12
C PHE A 28 -11.38 -14.74 -0.78
N PHE A 29 -10.87 -15.89 -0.32
CA PHE A 29 -10.15 -15.95 0.95
C PHE A 29 -8.76 -15.33 0.87
N GLU A 30 -8.09 -15.42 -0.27
CA GLU A 30 -6.84 -14.69 -0.52
C GLU A 30 -7.05 -13.17 -0.41
N ALA A 31 -8.05 -12.63 -1.11
CA ALA A 31 -8.40 -11.21 -1.03
C ALA A 31 -8.83 -10.79 0.38
N TYR A 32 -9.60 -11.64 1.07
CA TYR A 32 -9.98 -11.42 2.46
C TYR A 32 -8.75 -11.32 3.37
N GLN A 33 -7.80 -12.26 3.23
CA GLN A 33 -6.58 -12.27 4.04
C GLN A 33 -5.71 -11.04 3.75
N ILE A 34 -5.57 -10.66 2.47
CA ILE A 34 -4.85 -9.45 2.09
C ILE A 34 -5.44 -8.20 2.76
N TYR A 35 -6.77 -8.06 2.81
CA TYR A 35 -7.39 -6.93 3.50
C TYR A 35 -7.14 -6.96 5.02
N MET A 36 -7.20 -8.13 5.64
CA MET A 36 -6.88 -8.27 7.07
C MET A 36 -5.42 -7.88 7.35
N GLU A 37 -4.47 -8.35 6.53
CA GLU A 37 -3.04 -8.05 6.71
C GLU A 37 -2.73 -6.56 6.49
N LEU A 38 -3.30 -5.95 5.42
CA LEU A 38 -2.96 -4.58 5.01
C LEU A 38 -3.71 -3.51 5.81
N VAL A 39 -4.97 -3.77 6.18
CA VAL A 39 -5.87 -2.77 6.77
C VAL A 39 -6.37 -3.18 8.14
N GLY A 40 -6.22 -4.45 8.51
CA GLY A 40 -6.72 -4.99 9.78
C GLY A 40 -8.23 -5.21 9.80
N GLU A 41 -8.90 -5.12 8.65
CA GLU A 41 -10.34 -5.31 8.57
C GLU A 41 -10.80 -5.72 7.17
N ALA A 42 -11.92 -6.41 7.11
CA ALA A 42 -12.57 -6.82 5.87
C ALA A 42 -14.08 -6.63 5.96
N PHE A 43 -14.68 -6.16 4.87
CA PHE A 43 -16.12 -5.99 4.73
C PHE A 43 -16.67 -6.95 3.70
N ILE A 44 -17.53 -7.84 4.14
CA ILE A 44 -18.20 -8.83 3.29
C ILE A 44 -19.66 -8.44 3.12
N TYR A 45 -20.02 -8.04 1.92
CA TYR A 45 -21.42 -7.80 1.57
C TYR A 45 -22.12 -9.13 1.25
N ALA A 46 -23.18 -9.43 1.98
CA ALA A 46 -24.00 -10.60 1.79
C ALA A 46 -25.24 -10.23 0.96
N SER A 47 -25.13 -10.38 -0.36
CA SER A 47 -26.27 -10.15 -1.27
C SER A 47 -27.37 -11.17 -1.01
N ARG A 48 -28.57 -10.69 -0.70
CA ARG A 48 -29.73 -11.53 -0.36
C ARG A 48 -30.71 -11.58 -1.52
N GLY A 49 -31.39 -12.71 -1.66
CA GLY A 49 -32.50 -12.82 -2.59
C GLY A 49 -33.79 -12.27 -1.97
N GLU A 50 -34.54 -11.51 -2.76
CA GLU A 50 -35.79 -10.85 -2.34
C GLU A 50 -36.79 -11.78 -1.65
N GLN A 51 -36.85 -13.06 -2.05
CA GLN A 51 -37.83 -14.00 -1.56
C GLN A 51 -37.44 -14.79 -0.30
N THR A 52 -36.16 -14.96 0.00
CA THR A 52 -35.70 -15.90 1.03
C THR A 52 -34.99 -15.26 2.20
N GLY A 53 -34.55 -14.01 2.08
CA GLY A 53 -33.72 -13.32 3.08
C GLY A 53 -32.34 -13.96 3.34
N LYS A 54 -32.06 -15.11 2.69
CA LYS A 54 -30.78 -15.83 2.84
C LYS A 54 -29.74 -15.28 1.90
N PRO A 55 -28.46 -15.21 2.32
CA PRO A 55 -27.36 -14.83 1.43
C PRO A 55 -27.28 -15.77 0.22
N LYS A 56 -27.21 -15.19 -0.96
CA LYS A 56 -26.99 -15.91 -2.23
C LYS A 56 -25.58 -15.74 -2.77
N GLN A 57 -24.97 -14.60 -2.51
CA GLN A 57 -23.63 -14.27 -2.97
C GLN A 57 -22.91 -13.44 -1.90
N LEU A 58 -21.58 -13.57 -1.85
CA LEU A 58 -20.69 -12.82 -0.99
C LEU A 58 -19.74 -11.98 -1.83
N TYR A 59 -19.60 -10.71 -1.48
CA TYR A 59 -18.71 -9.77 -2.14
C TYR A 59 -17.78 -9.13 -1.13
N LEU A 60 -16.49 -9.12 -1.41
CA LEU A 60 -15.54 -8.34 -0.64
C LEU A 60 -15.57 -6.88 -1.10
N LEU A 61 -15.83 -5.98 -0.15
CA LEU A 61 -15.81 -4.54 -0.39
C LEU A 61 -14.47 -3.97 0.06
N ARG A 62 -13.97 -3.00 -0.67
CA ARG A 62 -12.67 -2.35 -0.38
C ARG A 62 -12.76 -1.55 0.93
N PRO A 63 -11.94 -1.86 1.96
CA PRO A 63 -12.00 -1.20 3.26
C PRO A 63 -11.76 0.32 3.21
N ASP A 64 -10.89 0.78 2.29
CA ASP A 64 -10.58 2.21 2.08
C ASP A 64 -11.78 3.03 1.57
N LYS A 65 -12.80 2.37 1.01
CA LYS A 65 -14.03 3.00 0.54
C LYS A 65 -15.21 2.80 1.47
N MET A 66 -15.04 1.99 2.51
CA MET A 66 -16.11 1.71 3.47
C MET A 66 -16.05 2.70 4.63
N LYS A 67 -17.22 3.21 4.99
CA LYS A 67 -17.46 4.05 6.15
C LYS A 67 -18.40 3.33 7.10
N VAL A 68 -18.05 3.31 8.37
CA VAL A 68 -18.94 2.84 9.44
C VAL A 68 -19.79 4.03 9.88
N VAL A 69 -21.10 3.86 9.86
CA VAL A 69 -22.05 4.88 10.28
C VAL A 69 -22.48 4.59 11.71
N VAL A 70 -22.28 5.56 12.57
CA VAL A 70 -22.61 5.47 14.01
C VAL A 70 -23.62 6.55 14.36
N ASP A 71 -24.47 6.29 15.34
CA ASP A 71 -25.40 7.26 15.91
C ASP A 71 -24.73 8.18 16.96
N ASN A 72 -25.54 9.03 17.59
CA ASN A 72 -25.07 9.95 18.62
C ASN A 72 -24.69 9.24 19.95
N GLU A 73 -25.10 8.00 20.11
CA GLU A 73 -24.84 7.16 21.28
C GLU A 73 -23.59 6.29 21.09
N GLY A 74 -23.02 6.29 19.86
CA GLY A 74 -21.83 5.53 19.49
C GLY A 74 -22.13 4.12 19.00
N GLU A 75 -23.40 3.79 18.74
CA GLU A 75 -23.78 2.49 18.19
C GLU A 75 -23.70 2.50 16.67
N VAL A 76 -23.28 1.37 16.09
CA VAL A 76 -23.18 1.21 14.63
C VAL A 76 -24.60 1.05 14.07
N THR A 77 -25.04 1.97 13.24
CA THR A 77 -26.35 1.96 12.59
C THR A 77 -26.32 1.41 11.17
N GLY A 78 -25.17 1.37 10.54
CA GLY A 78 -25.01 0.84 9.19
C GLY A 78 -23.62 1.10 8.61
N TYR A 79 -23.52 0.92 7.32
CA TYR A 79 -22.28 1.11 6.55
C TYR A 79 -22.57 1.92 5.29
N ALA A 80 -21.58 2.58 4.74
CA ALA A 80 -21.68 3.28 3.47
C ALA A 80 -20.44 2.99 2.60
N LEU A 81 -20.68 2.67 1.32
CA LEU A 81 -19.61 2.51 0.32
C LEU A 81 -19.50 3.78 -0.52
N ARG A 82 -18.36 4.44 -0.50
CA ARG A 82 -18.08 5.59 -1.36
C ARG A 82 -17.61 5.12 -2.74
N LYS A 83 -18.44 5.39 -3.75
CA LYS A 83 -18.09 5.15 -5.15
C LYS A 83 -17.08 6.17 -5.66
N SER A 84 -16.43 5.84 -6.80
CA SER A 84 -15.42 6.72 -7.44
C SER A 84 -15.98 8.09 -7.87
N ASN A 85 -17.27 8.19 -8.10
CA ASN A 85 -17.98 9.44 -8.42
C ASN A 85 -18.41 10.25 -7.17
N GLY A 86 -17.99 9.84 -5.96
CA GLY A 86 -18.31 10.51 -4.70
C GLY A 86 -19.68 10.13 -4.10
N VAL A 87 -20.48 9.35 -4.79
CA VAL A 87 -21.79 8.90 -4.29
C VAL A 87 -21.60 7.84 -3.21
N GLU A 88 -22.25 7.99 -2.06
CA GLU A 88 -22.29 6.99 -0.98
C GLU A 88 -23.50 6.07 -1.17
N VAL A 89 -23.25 4.77 -1.12
CA VAL A 89 -24.28 3.73 -1.16
C VAL A 89 -24.43 3.18 0.26
N PRO A 90 -25.57 3.39 0.90
CA PRO A 90 -25.80 2.88 2.25
C PRO A 90 -26.08 1.37 2.24
N PHE A 91 -25.69 0.71 3.32
CA PHE A 91 -25.99 -0.69 3.63
C PHE A 91 -26.51 -0.80 5.07
N GLU A 92 -27.44 -1.69 5.28
CA GLU A 92 -27.91 -2.04 6.61
C GLU A 92 -26.87 -2.90 7.35
N ILE A 93 -26.94 -2.89 8.68
CA ILE A 93 -26.04 -3.69 9.56
C ILE A 93 -26.05 -5.17 9.15
N ASN A 94 -27.22 -5.72 8.84
CA ASN A 94 -27.40 -7.13 8.55
C ASN A 94 -26.90 -7.54 7.14
N GLU A 95 -26.58 -6.59 6.27
CA GLU A 95 -26.07 -6.82 4.92
C GLU A 95 -24.55 -6.96 4.89
N ILE A 96 -23.86 -6.41 5.88
CA ILE A 96 -22.40 -6.39 5.95
C ILE A 96 -21.93 -7.27 7.11
N VAL A 97 -21.01 -8.18 6.82
CA VAL A 97 -20.18 -8.84 7.83
C VAL A 97 -18.88 -8.08 7.91
N HIS A 98 -18.71 -7.31 8.97
CA HIS A 98 -17.50 -6.57 9.27
C HIS A 98 -16.62 -7.40 10.20
N VAL A 99 -15.50 -7.87 9.67
CA VAL A 99 -14.44 -8.56 10.44
C VAL A 99 -13.29 -7.59 10.63
N LYS A 100 -12.80 -7.46 11.85
CA LYS A 100 -11.73 -6.52 12.18
C LYS A 100 -10.82 -7.03 13.28
N ASP A 101 -9.55 -6.70 13.20
CA ASP A 101 -8.59 -6.86 14.28
C ASP A 101 -8.80 -5.80 15.36
N PHE A 102 -8.35 -6.10 16.56
CA PHE A 102 -8.50 -5.19 17.69
C PHE A 102 -7.71 -3.89 17.45
N ASN A 103 -8.39 -2.76 17.62
CA ASN A 103 -7.78 -1.44 17.54
C ASN A 103 -8.06 -0.68 18.84
N PRO A 104 -7.01 -0.43 19.67
CA PRO A 104 -7.19 0.28 20.95
C PRO A 104 -7.54 1.75 20.77
N LEU A 105 -7.30 2.34 19.59
CA LEU A 105 -7.54 3.76 19.33
C LEU A 105 -8.89 4.04 18.68
N ASN A 106 -9.48 3.04 18.01
CA ASN A 106 -10.74 3.20 17.30
C ASN A 106 -11.57 1.91 17.37
N PRO A 107 -12.65 1.88 18.15
CA PRO A 107 -13.46 0.67 18.31
C PRO A 107 -14.25 0.26 17.05
N TYR A 108 -14.37 1.19 16.08
CA TYR A 108 -15.16 0.95 14.86
C TYR A 108 -14.34 0.45 13.68
N ARG A 109 -13.00 0.58 13.73
CA ARG A 109 -12.10 0.18 12.64
C ARG A 109 -11.05 -0.81 13.15
N GLY A 110 -10.54 -1.65 12.25
CA GLY A 110 -9.41 -2.53 12.54
C GLY A 110 -8.07 -1.76 12.58
N LEU A 111 -7.05 -2.40 13.14
CA LEU A 111 -5.66 -1.95 13.10
C LEU A 111 -4.82 -3.07 12.48
N SER A 112 -4.17 -2.78 11.34
CA SER A 112 -3.36 -3.78 10.66
C SER A 112 -1.98 -3.96 11.29
N ALA A 113 -1.40 -5.15 11.07
CA ALA A 113 -0.01 -5.39 11.43
C ALA A 113 0.95 -4.48 10.63
N VAL A 114 0.60 -4.16 9.37
CA VAL A 114 1.37 -3.24 8.52
C VAL A 114 1.33 -1.81 9.08
N GLU A 115 0.17 -1.34 9.53
CA GLU A 115 0.03 -0.01 10.14
C GLU A 115 0.86 0.11 11.43
N ALA A 116 0.88 -0.95 12.23
CA ALA A 116 1.73 -1.01 13.43
C ALA A 116 3.24 -0.97 13.09
N ALA A 117 3.63 -1.47 11.92
CA ALA A 117 5.02 -1.52 11.46
C ALA A 117 5.43 -0.34 10.55
N ILE A 118 4.52 0.60 10.23
CA ILE A 118 4.71 1.61 9.19
C ILE A 118 5.97 2.47 9.42
N LEU A 119 6.26 2.82 10.67
CA LEU A 119 7.46 3.59 11.01
C LEU A 119 8.76 2.86 10.64
N TYR A 120 8.79 1.54 10.83
CA TYR A 120 9.96 0.73 10.47
C TYR A 120 10.08 0.59 8.95
N ILE A 121 8.97 0.43 8.25
CA ILE A 121 8.90 0.36 6.78
C ILE A 121 9.40 1.68 6.17
N ASP A 122 8.93 2.81 6.67
CA ASP A 122 9.34 4.14 6.21
C ASP A 122 10.84 4.39 6.47
N THR A 123 11.34 3.99 7.64
CA THR A 123 12.75 4.11 8.00
C THR A 123 13.62 3.24 7.09
N GLU A 124 13.22 2.01 6.82
CA GLU A 124 13.95 1.09 5.93
C GLU A 124 13.95 1.62 4.48
N THR A 125 12.83 2.14 4.02
CA THR A 125 12.71 2.75 2.69
C THR A 125 13.63 3.96 2.55
N ALA A 126 13.60 4.88 3.51
CA ALA A 126 14.47 6.06 3.52
C ALA A 126 15.96 5.68 3.59
N THR A 127 16.31 4.65 4.37
CA THR A 127 17.66 4.12 4.47
C THR A 127 18.13 3.53 3.14
N SER A 128 17.29 2.75 2.49
CA SER A 128 17.57 2.14 1.19
C SER A 128 17.73 3.19 0.10
N GLU A 129 16.90 4.23 0.08
CA GLU A 129 17.02 5.37 -0.85
C GLU A 129 18.30 6.16 -0.60
N PHE A 130 18.65 6.42 0.65
CA PHE A 130 19.89 7.08 1.03
C PHE A 130 21.10 6.25 0.58
N GLN A 131 21.14 4.95 0.87
CA GLN A 131 22.22 4.07 0.45
C GLN A 131 22.36 4.02 -1.07
N ASN A 132 21.25 3.93 -1.80
CA ASN A 132 21.23 3.91 -3.25
C ASN A 132 21.78 5.24 -3.84
N THR A 133 21.36 6.36 -3.28
CA THR A 133 21.85 7.69 -3.67
C THR A 133 23.32 7.86 -3.30
N PHE A 134 23.72 7.37 -2.13
CA PHE A 134 25.11 7.36 -1.69
C PHE A 134 26.00 6.58 -2.66
N LEU A 135 25.61 5.35 -3.01
CA LEU A 135 26.36 4.51 -3.95
C LEU A 135 26.41 5.12 -5.36
N ARG A 136 25.31 5.72 -5.81
CA ARG A 136 25.26 6.38 -7.12
C ARG A 136 26.15 7.62 -7.20
N ASN A 137 26.23 8.40 -6.13
CA ASN A 137 26.97 9.66 -6.09
C ASN A 137 28.37 9.50 -5.48
N GLN A 138 28.74 8.28 -5.03
CA GLN A 138 29.97 8.00 -4.26
C GLN A 138 30.17 8.93 -3.05
N ALA A 139 29.11 9.52 -2.60
CA ALA A 139 28.78 10.32 -1.41
C ALA A 139 29.81 11.24 -0.76
N THR A 140 31.02 11.24 -1.20
CA THR A 140 32.02 12.23 -0.83
C THR A 140 32.41 13.02 -2.09
N PRO A 141 32.30 14.35 -2.09
CA PRO A 141 32.89 15.13 -3.15
C PRO A 141 34.40 14.82 -3.16
N SER A 142 34.85 14.15 -4.21
CA SER A 142 36.25 13.75 -4.38
C SER A 142 37.19 14.96 -4.46
N GLY A 143 36.62 16.14 -4.59
CA GLY A 143 37.35 17.40 -4.66
C GLY A 143 36.45 18.58 -4.97
N VAL A 144 36.99 19.75 -4.83
CA VAL A 144 36.38 21.03 -5.24
C VAL A 144 37.15 21.53 -6.46
N LEU A 145 36.46 21.58 -7.60
CA LEU A 145 37.04 22.21 -8.81
C LEU A 145 36.76 23.71 -8.73
N SER A 146 37.78 24.50 -8.44
CA SER A 146 37.72 25.96 -8.48
C SER A 146 38.21 26.46 -9.83
N LEU A 147 37.31 27.08 -10.60
CA LEU A 147 37.60 27.68 -11.90
C LEU A 147 37.82 29.18 -11.71
N ASN A 148 39.08 29.61 -11.76
CA ASN A 148 39.44 31.04 -11.65
C ASN A 148 39.59 31.67 -13.05
N SER A 149 38.45 31.95 -13.70
CA SER A 149 38.42 32.64 -14.99
C SER A 149 37.45 33.83 -14.91
N PRO A 150 38.01 35.07 -14.89
CA PRO A 150 37.20 36.29 -14.72
C PRO A 150 36.20 36.55 -15.86
N ASN A 151 36.36 35.91 -17.01
CA ASN A 151 35.54 36.12 -18.22
C ASN A 151 34.71 34.87 -18.58
N MET A 152 34.48 33.93 -17.65
CA MET A 152 33.70 32.73 -17.93
C MET A 152 32.21 33.08 -18.08
N THR A 153 31.65 32.75 -19.24
CA THR A 153 30.20 32.93 -19.45
C THR A 153 29.42 31.82 -18.72
N PRO A 154 28.16 32.07 -18.34
CA PRO A 154 27.33 31.06 -17.71
C PRO A 154 27.17 29.77 -18.54
N GLU A 155 27.14 29.89 -19.86
CA GLU A 155 27.04 28.78 -20.82
C GLU A 155 28.34 27.93 -20.81
N ALA A 156 29.50 28.57 -20.76
CA ALA A 156 30.78 27.87 -20.67
C ALA A 156 30.90 27.10 -19.34
N PHE A 157 30.45 27.69 -18.23
CA PHE A 157 30.41 27.02 -16.93
C PHE A 157 29.50 25.81 -16.94
N GLN A 158 28.32 25.95 -17.53
CA GLN A 158 27.33 24.85 -17.60
C GLN A 158 27.89 23.69 -18.45
N LYS A 159 28.54 23.98 -19.57
CA LYS A 159 29.19 22.96 -20.40
C LYS A 159 30.29 22.19 -19.66
N ILE A 160 31.13 22.88 -18.90
CA ILE A 160 32.16 22.21 -18.07
C ILE A 160 31.51 21.31 -17.02
N LYS A 161 30.40 21.76 -16.38
CA LYS A 161 29.64 20.97 -15.41
C LYS A 161 29.02 19.71 -16.02
N GLU A 162 28.50 19.81 -17.24
CA GLU A 162 27.95 18.68 -17.98
C GLU A 162 29.04 17.68 -18.40
N ASP A 163 30.12 18.16 -18.99
CA ASP A 163 31.30 17.34 -19.37
C ASP A 163 31.89 16.63 -18.15
N TRP A 164 31.97 17.31 -17.00
CA TRP A 164 32.42 16.71 -15.75
C TRP A 164 31.48 15.63 -15.25
N LYS A 165 30.18 15.90 -15.29
CA LYS A 165 29.17 14.95 -14.89
C LYS A 165 29.18 13.68 -15.75
N GLU A 166 29.33 13.83 -17.05
CA GLU A 166 29.37 12.72 -18.00
C GLU A 166 30.64 11.86 -17.84
N LYS A 167 31.80 12.49 -17.64
CA LYS A 167 33.09 11.79 -17.62
C LYS A 167 33.47 11.22 -16.26
N TYR A 168 33.06 11.87 -15.17
CA TYR A 168 33.58 11.56 -13.82
C TYR A 168 32.49 11.29 -12.76
N ALA A 169 31.25 11.65 -13.00
CA ALA A 169 30.19 11.36 -12.03
C ALA A 169 29.46 10.04 -12.34
N GLY A 170 28.90 9.43 -11.30
CA GLY A 170 28.05 8.24 -11.40
C GLY A 170 28.80 6.92 -11.26
N GLN A 171 28.02 5.87 -11.01
CA GLN A 171 28.51 4.52 -10.67
C GLN A 171 29.39 3.89 -11.77
N SER A 172 29.09 4.18 -13.04
CA SER A 172 29.85 3.69 -14.20
C SER A 172 31.23 4.30 -14.34
N ASN A 173 31.49 5.42 -13.66
CA ASN A 173 32.76 6.15 -13.70
C ASN A 173 33.57 6.00 -12.40
N ALA A 174 33.08 5.18 -11.47
CA ALA A 174 33.74 4.90 -10.21
C ALA A 174 35.13 4.32 -10.41
N GLY A 175 36.14 4.93 -9.75
CA GLY A 175 37.52 4.47 -9.80
C GLY A 175 38.30 4.86 -11.09
N LYS A 176 37.72 5.63 -12.00
CA LYS A 176 38.48 6.14 -13.16
C LYS A 176 39.50 7.18 -12.73
N THR A 177 40.74 7.02 -13.21
CA THR A 177 41.84 7.91 -12.92
C THR A 177 41.75 9.15 -13.83
N LEU A 178 41.84 10.35 -13.24
CA LEU A 178 41.98 11.59 -13.97
C LEU A 178 43.43 11.73 -14.45
N ILE A 179 43.62 11.85 -15.76
CA ILE A 179 44.92 12.10 -16.36
C ILE A 179 44.94 13.56 -16.79
N LEU A 180 45.76 14.37 -16.13
CA LEU A 180 46.01 15.77 -16.50
C LEU A 180 47.34 15.87 -17.25
N ARG A 181 47.40 16.75 -18.25
CA ARG A 181 48.68 17.17 -18.84
C ARG A 181 49.40 18.12 -17.88
N ALA A 182 50.72 18.03 -17.82
CA ALA A 182 51.52 18.91 -16.97
C ALA A 182 51.44 20.41 -17.36
N GLU A 183 50.88 20.71 -18.53
CA GLU A 183 50.62 22.08 -19.01
C GLU A 183 49.29 22.64 -18.43
N ASP A 184 48.48 21.81 -17.82
CA ASP A 184 47.16 22.15 -17.27
C ASP A 184 47.16 22.20 -15.73
N ALA A 185 48.35 22.02 -15.08
CA ALA A 185 48.50 21.94 -13.62
C ALA A 185 49.06 23.26 -13.02
#